data_594cada07d27de184eea0e7b34d5145d
#
_entry.id   594cada07d27de184eea0e7b34d5145d
#
_cell.length_a   1.000
_cell.length_b   1.000
_cell.length_c   1.000
_cell.angle_alpha   90.00
_cell.angle_beta   90.00
_cell.angle_gamma   90.00
#
_symmetry.space_group_name_H-M   'P 1'
#
loop_
_entity.id
_entity.type
_entity.pdbx_description
1 polymer ?
#
loop_
_entity_poly.entity_id
_entity_poly.type
_entity_poly.pdbx_seq_one_letter_code
_entity_poly.pdbx_strand_id
1 'polypeptide(L)'
;MSKMISKFTVTLAVFFIAAISLQAGNVSAYYDAPYADAKTVKSKLGKAGFKVLATYSPAAKENLKVLVFTNKALTSIASKKTRGFAAIQRVLVDSKAKTVRVTNPTYWLKGFMQKDFKAGSDKDITAAIGKALGKLTATKDILDEGDLSHYHYAISMPYYEDMLELKAGAGVTVDSKKKLFEVKLANGSTLIGVKMSKTSEKFIETIGEDKALVLPYTVLIEDGKVYALHAKYYLAMSYPLLSLGEFMKISSIPDAIERKLKKSLK
;
A
#
# COMPACT_ATOMS: atom_id res chain seq x y z
N MET A 1 -62.42 -21.01 41.47
CA MET A 1 -62.02 -20.43 40.16
C MET A 1 -60.89 -19.48 40.42
N SER A 2 -59.65 -19.93 40.21
CA SER A 2 -58.44 -19.11 40.39
C SER A 2 -57.70 -19.05 39.06
N LYS A 3 -57.54 -17.83 38.52
CA LYS A 3 -56.84 -17.59 37.24
C LYS A 3 -55.33 -17.47 37.53
N MET A 4 -54.59 -18.43 37.06
CA MET A 4 -53.12 -18.37 36.97
C MET A 4 -52.72 -17.40 35.85
N ILE A 5 -52.06 -16.30 36.20
CA ILE A 5 -51.42 -15.34 35.29
C ILE A 5 -49.95 -15.77 35.11
N SER A 6 -49.63 -16.30 33.92
CA SER A 6 -48.26 -16.61 33.53
C SER A 6 -47.53 -15.31 33.23
N LYS A 7 -46.45 -15.02 33.95
CA LYS A 7 -45.52 -13.91 33.65
C LYS A 7 -44.50 -14.38 32.62
N PHE A 8 -44.66 -13.93 31.38
CA PHE A 8 -43.62 -14.04 30.38
C PHE A 8 -42.54 -12.96 30.62
N THR A 9 -41.38 -13.40 31.06
CA THR A 9 -40.19 -12.53 31.19
C THR A 9 -39.52 -12.52 29.82
N VAL A 10 -39.63 -11.41 29.09
CA VAL A 10 -38.89 -11.19 27.82
C VAL A 10 -37.53 -10.64 28.24
N THR A 11 -36.49 -11.46 28.10
CA THR A 11 -35.11 -11.04 28.27
C THR A 11 -34.64 -10.37 26.97
N LEU A 12 -34.57 -9.05 26.97
CA LEU A 12 -34.06 -8.24 25.88
C LEU A 12 -32.51 -8.32 25.90
N ALA A 13 -31.93 -9.14 25.05
CA ALA A 13 -30.49 -9.17 24.83
C ALA A 13 -30.08 -7.94 24.03
N VAL A 14 -29.55 -6.93 24.70
CA VAL A 14 -28.95 -5.75 24.07
C VAL A 14 -27.59 -6.15 23.52
N PHE A 15 -27.51 -6.43 22.23
CA PHE A 15 -26.23 -6.53 21.51
C PHE A 15 -25.63 -5.12 21.41
N PHE A 16 -24.63 -4.83 22.21
CA PHE A 16 -23.74 -3.68 21.98
C PHE A 16 -22.91 -3.97 20.73
N ILE A 17 -23.39 -3.56 19.58
CA ILE A 17 -22.56 -3.38 18.40
C ILE A 17 -21.79 -2.09 18.66
N ALA A 18 -20.54 -2.21 19.08
CA ALA A 18 -19.61 -1.08 19.06
C ALA A 18 -19.40 -0.71 17.57
N ALA A 19 -20.28 0.12 17.04
CA ALA A 19 -20.06 0.82 15.80
C ALA A 19 -18.89 1.78 16.08
N ILE A 20 -17.69 1.42 15.59
CA ILE A 20 -16.65 2.40 15.37
C ILE A 20 -17.22 3.31 14.29
N SER A 21 -17.81 4.43 14.71
CA SER A 21 -18.17 5.52 13.80
C SER A 21 -16.86 6.01 13.20
N LEU A 22 -16.53 5.55 11.98
CA LEU A 22 -15.57 6.27 11.15
C LEU A 22 -16.16 7.67 10.99
N GLN A 23 -15.47 8.65 11.56
CA GLN A 23 -15.79 10.05 11.31
C GLN A 23 -15.80 10.25 9.80
N ALA A 24 -16.87 10.83 9.25
CA ALA A 24 -16.98 11.13 7.84
C ALA A 24 -15.74 11.96 7.44
N GLY A 25 -14.93 11.42 6.52
CA GLY A 25 -13.70 12.04 6.07
C GLY A 25 -12.41 11.25 6.37
N ASN A 26 -12.39 10.33 7.32
CA ASN A 26 -11.19 9.57 7.68
C ASN A 26 -11.08 8.26 6.90
N VAL A 27 -9.87 7.96 6.37
CA VAL A 27 -9.60 6.72 5.65
C VAL A 27 -8.29 6.08 6.13
N SER A 28 -8.33 4.77 6.36
CA SER A 28 -7.15 4.01 6.77
C SER A 28 -6.27 3.65 5.59
N ALA A 29 -4.95 3.71 5.76
CA ALA A 29 -3.99 3.30 4.73
C ALA A 29 -4.04 1.79 4.45
N TYR A 30 -4.49 0.99 5.41
CA TYR A 30 -4.43 -0.47 5.35
C TYR A 30 -5.68 -1.13 5.91
N TYR A 31 -5.88 -2.37 5.47
CA TYR A 31 -6.81 -3.31 6.10
C TYR A 31 -6.04 -4.52 6.63
N ASP A 32 -6.41 -4.99 7.80
CA ASP A 32 -6.08 -6.32 8.26
C ASP A 32 -7.14 -7.32 7.80
N ALA A 33 -6.71 -8.53 7.41
CA ALA A 33 -7.54 -9.61 6.93
C ALA A 33 -7.27 -10.91 7.72
N PRO A 34 -8.18 -11.91 7.67
CA PRO A 34 -7.94 -13.22 8.27
C PRO A 34 -6.64 -13.84 7.76
N TYR A 35 -5.86 -14.42 8.69
CA TYR A 35 -4.58 -15.01 8.34
C TYR A 35 -4.72 -16.16 7.33
N ALA A 36 -3.87 -16.12 6.34
CA ALA A 36 -3.56 -17.22 5.43
C ALA A 36 -2.09 -17.11 5.01
N ASP A 37 -1.46 -18.23 4.70
CA ASP A 37 -0.08 -18.23 4.20
C ASP A 37 0.03 -17.55 2.82
N ALA A 38 1.24 -17.14 2.45
CA ALA A 38 1.48 -16.38 1.22
C ALA A 38 1.07 -17.13 -0.07
N LYS A 39 1.18 -18.47 -0.10
CA LYS A 39 0.76 -19.29 -1.23
C LYS A 39 -0.77 -19.27 -1.38
N THR A 40 -1.46 -19.40 -0.27
CA THR A 40 -2.93 -19.32 -0.20
C THR A 40 -3.42 -17.91 -0.60
N VAL A 41 -2.82 -16.85 -0.05
CA VAL A 41 -3.13 -15.45 -0.41
C VAL A 41 -2.93 -15.22 -1.90
N LYS A 42 -1.80 -15.67 -2.48
CA LYS A 42 -1.52 -15.58 -3.92
C LYS A 42 -2.61 -16.27 -4.75
N SER A 43 -3.01 -17.48 -4.38
CA SER A 43 -4.06 -18.23 -5.07
C SER A 43 -5.41 -17.52 -5.01
N LYS A 44 -5.80 -17.01 -3.83
CA LYS A 44 -7.06 -16.29 -3.62
C LYS A 44 -7.13 -14.99 -4.43
N LEU A 45 -6.04 -14.21 -4.47
CA LEU A 45 -5.92 -13.02 -5.30
C LEU A 45 -6.09 -13.35 -6.78
N GLY A 46 -5.45 -14.43 -7.27
CA GLY A 46 -5.60 -14.89 -8.65
C GLY A 46 -7.05 -15.24 -9.01
N LYS A 47 -7.75 -15.97 -8.12
CA LYS A 47 -9.17 -16.33 -8.30
C LYS A 47 -10.10 -15.09 -8.28
N ALA A 48 -9.70 -14.01 -7.63
CA ALA A 48 -10.44 -12.75 -7.60
C ALA A 48 -10.11 -11.80 -8.76
N GLY A 49 -9.34 -12.26 -9.77
CA GLY A 49 -9.02 -11.50 -10.97
C GLY A 49 -7.77 -10.61 -10.87
N PHE A 50 -6.96 -10.77 -9.82
CA PHE A 50 -5.69 -10.07 -9.71
C PHE A 50 -4.54 -10.90 -10.29
N LYS A 51 -3.58 -10.22 -10.93
CA LYS A 51 -2.28 -10.78 -11.31
C LYS A 51 -1.28 -10.46 -10.21
N VAL A 52 -0.75 -11.46 -9.54
CA VAL A 52 0.39 -11.29 -8.61
C VAL A 52 1.66 -11.16 -9.43
N LEU A 53 2.31 -10.01 -9.34
CA LEU A 53 3.49 -9.59 -10.10
C LEU A 53 4.79 -10.11 -9.50
N ALA A 54 4.87 -10.07 -8.16
CA ALA A 54 6.04 -10.52 -7.40
C ALA A 54 5.63 -10.97 -6.00
N THR A 55 6.46 -11.85 -5.43
CA THR A 55 6.49 -12.15 -4.00
C THR A 55 7.88 -11.77 -3.51
N TYR A 56 7.95 -10.87 -2.54
CA TYR A 56 9.19 -10.28 -2.05
C TYR A 56 9.37 -10.56 -0.55
N SER A 57 10.61 -10.84 -0.12
CA SER A 57 10.96 -11.00 1.29
C SER A 57 11.79 -9.80 1.75
N PRO A 58 11.17 -8.80 2.42
CA PRO A 58 11.86 -7.61 2.89
C PRO A 58 12.99 -7.94 3.86
N ALA A 59 14.13 -7.25 3.73
CA ALA A 59 15.35 -7.47 4.55
C ALA A 59 15.80 -8.94 4.63
N ALA A 60 15.45 -9.75 3.65
CA ALA A 60 15.68 -11.19 3.62
C ALA A 60 15.02 -11.97 4.80
N LYS A 61 14.00 -11.38 5.44
CA LYS A 61 13.24 -12.05 6.51
C LYS A 61 12.28 -13.09 5.92
N GLU A 62 12.47 -14.34 6.26
CA GLU A 62 11.68 -15.45 5.70
C GLU A 62 10.22 -15.44 6.16
N ASN A 63 9.97 -14.96 7.38
CA ASN A 63 8.61 -14.82 7.92
C ASN A 63 7.79 -13.77 7.20
N LEU A 64 8.41 -12.80 6.51
CA LEU A 64 7.74 -11.72 5.80
C LEU A 64 7.64 -12.00 4.30
N LYS A 65 6.44 -11.94 3.76
CA LYS A 65 6.19 -12.03 2.32
C LYS A 65 5.28 -10.88 1.89
N VAL A 66 5.82 -9.97 1.08
CA VAL A 66 5.00 -8.95 0.40
C VAL A 66 4.66 -9.46 -0.99
N LEU A 67 3.36 -9.59 -1.27
CA LEU A 67 2.86 -9.88 -2.61
C LEU A 67 2.42 -8.57 -3.24
N VAL A 68 3.00 -8.25 -4.39
CA VAL A 68 2.60 -7.10 -5.21
C VAL A 68 1.65 -7.59 -6.28
N PHE A 69 0.50 -6.94 -6.42
CA PHE A 69 -0.53 -7.39 -7.35
C PHE A 69 -1.20 -6.22 -8.06
N THR A 70 -1.78 -6.52 -9.21
CA THR A 70 -2.49 -5.57 -10.08
C THR A 70 -3.68 -6.23 -10.76
N ASN A 71 -4.52 -5.43 -11.41
CA ASN A 71 -5.54 -5.89 -12.34
C ASN A 71 -5.77 -4.84 -13.44
N LYS A 72 -6.66 -5.13 -14.38
CA LYS A 72 -6.98 -4.22 -15.50
C LYS A 72 -7.54 -2.87 -15.02
N ALA A 73 -8.34 -2.85 -13.95
CA ALA A 73 -8.88 -1.62 -13.39
C ALA A 73 -7.77 -0.71 -12.85
N LEU A 74 -6.85 -1.25 -12.03
CA LEU A 74 -5.69 -0.51 -11.49
C LEU A 74 -4.82 0.06 -12.60
N THR A 75 -4.45 -0.75 -13.61
CA THR A 75 -3.61 -0.28 -14.72
C THR A 75 -4.30 0.78 -15.57
N SER A 76 -5.61 0.67 -15.78
CA SER A 76 -6.41 1.68 -16.49
C SER A 76 -6.46 3.01 -15.73
N ILE A 77 -6.72 2.97 -14.42
CA ILE A 77 -6.74 4.15 -13.55
C ILE A 77 -5.38 4.86 -13.59
N ALA A 78 -4.30 4.09 -13.45
CA ALA A 78 -2.92 4.59 -13.36
C ALA A 78 -2.34 5.08 -14.70
N SER A 79 -3.03 4.84 -15.84
CA SER A 79 -2.56 5.23 -17.19
C SER A 79 -2.75 6.72 -17.47
N LYS A 80 -2.32 7.56 -16.54
CA LYS A 80 -2.26 9.01 -16.67
C LYS A 80 -0.84 9.48 -16.39
N LYS A 81 -0.48 10.64 -16.92
CA LYS A 81 0.85 11.21 -16.75
C LYS A 81 1.20 11.32 -15.26
N THR A 82 2.37 10.81 -14.89
CA THR A 82 2.91 10.78 -13.53
C THR A 82 2.09 10.00 -12.48
N ARG A 83 1.07 9.22 -12.89
CA ARG A 83 0.18 8.47 -11.97
C ARG A 83 0.46 6.97 -11.91
N GLY A 84 1.50 6.50 -12.59
CA GLY A 84 1.83 5.07 -12.72
C GLY A 84 2.02 4.33 -11.39
N PHE A 85 2.36 5.02 -10.30
CA PHE A 85 2.50 4.41 -8.96
C PHE A 85 1.19 3.83 -8.42
N ALA A 86 0.04 4.30 -8.91
CA ALA A 86 -1.29 3.79 -8.57
C ALA A 86 -1.61 2.42 -9.17
N ALA A 87 -0.78 1.89 -10.09
CA ALA A 87 -1.06 0.66 -10.84
C ALA A 87 -1.01 -0.63 -10.02
N ILE A 88 -0.59 -0.58 -8.76
CA ILE A 88 -0.38 -1.78 -7.94
C ILE A 88 -0.95 -1.62 -6.54
N GLN A 89 -1.29 -2.77 -5.96
CA GLN A 89 -1.59 -2.92 -4.54
C GLN A 89 -0.61 -3.93 -3.93
N ARG A 90 -0.52 -3.95 -2.59
CA ARG A 90 0.38 -4.84 -1.85
C ARG A 90 -0.35 -5.54 -0.72
N VAL A 91 0.07 -6.77 -0.41
CA VAL A 91 -0.35 -7.48 0.80
C VAL A 91 0.88 -8.06 1.47
N LEU A 92 1.02 -7.80 2.77
CA LEU A 92 2.04 -8.38 3.64
C LEU A 92 1.44 -9.57 4.37
N VAL A 93 2.12 -10.70 4.28
CA VAL A 93 1.88 -11.88 5.11
C VAL A 93 3.06 -12.04 6.05
N ASP A 94 2.79 -11.98 7.35
CA ASP A 94 3.76 -12.34 8.39
C ASP A 94 3.38 -13.69 8.99
N SER A 95 4.17 -14.72 8.68
CA SER A 95 3.93 -16.07 9.16
C SER A 95 4.25 -16.27 10.64
N LYS A 96 5.09 -15.41 11.23
CA LYS A 96 5.44 -15.41 12.65
C LYS A 96 4.34 -14.75 13.48
N ALA A 97 3.94 -13.54 13.11
CA ALA A 97 2.86 -12.80 13.79
C ALA A 97 1.45 -13.34 13.46
N LYS A 98 1.31 -14.21 12.45
CA LYS A 98 0.02 -14.70 11.93
C LYS A 98 -0.90 -13.56 11.50
N THR A 99 -0.36 -12.60 10.75
CA THR A 99 -1.10 -11.44 10.24
C THR A 99 -1.09 -11.39 8.72
N VAL A 100 -2.15 -10.82 8.16
CA VAL A 100 -2.28 -10.44 6.74
C VAL A 100 -2.75 -9.01 6.71
N ARG A 101 -1.95 -8.11 6.13
CA ARG A 101 -2.27 -6.69 5.98
C ARG A 101 -2.22 -6.31 4.51
N VAL A 102 -3.22 -5.61 4.01
CA VAL A 102 -3.32 -5.20 2.61
C VAL A 102 -3.51 -3.69 2.50
N THR A 103 -2.95 -3.09 1.45
CA THR A 103 -3.16 -1.68 1.13
C THR A 103 -4.65 -1.40 0.87
N ASN A 104 -5.17 -0.28 1.39
CA ASN A 104 -6.52 0.18 1.13
C ASN A 104 -6.58 0.94 -0.21
N PRO A 105 -7.29 0.44 -1.24
CA PRO A 105 -7.36 1.10 -2.54
C PRO A 105 -7.83 2.56 -2.48
N THR A 106 -8.80 2.89 -1.65
CA THR A 106 -9.29 4.27 -1.49
C THR A 106 -8.15 5.22 -1.10
N TYR A 107 -7.41 4.87 -0.06
CA TYR A 107 -6.28 5.66 0.44
C TYR A 107 -5.19 5.82 -0.63
N TRP A 108 -4.70 4.70 -1.17
CA TRP A 108 -3.54 4.70 -2.05
C TRP A 108 -3.84 5.24 -3.44
N LEU A 109 -5.03 4.96 -3.99
CA LEU A 109 -5.43 5.55 -5.27
C LEU A 109 -5.61 7.06 -5.12
N LYS A 110 -6.26 7.54 -4.06
CA LYS A 110 -6.45 8.97 -3.86
C LYS A 110 -5.11 9.69 -3.68
N GLY A 111 -4.22 9.13 -2.88
CA GLY A 111 -2.88 9.67 -2.65
C GLY A 111 -2.00 9.69 -3.91
N PHE A 112 -2.11 8.71 -4.81
CA PHE A 112 -1.26 8.64 -6.00
C PHE A 112 -1.91 9.21 -7.26
N MET A 113 -3.24 9.22 -7.34
CA MET A 113 -3.95 9.85 -8.44
C MET A 113 -4.11 11.37 -8.25
N GLN A 114 -3.97 11.86 -7.03
CA GLN A 114 -4.08 13.28 -6.73
C GLN A 114 -5.41 13.88 -7.29
N LYS A 115 -5.37 15.02 -7.97
CA LYS A 115 -6.52 15.63 -8.65
C LYS A 115 -7.18 14.74 -9.72
N ASP A 116 -6.48 13.71 -10.17
CA ASP A 116 -6.99 12.77 -11.19
C ASP A 116 -7.82 11.63 -10.59
N PHE A 117 -7.93 11.55 -9.26
CA PHE A 117 -8.76 10.56 -8.59
C PHE A 117 -10.23 10.74 -8.94
N LYS A 118 -10.89 9.65 -9.30
CA LYS A 118 -12.34 9.64 -9.55
C LYS A 118 -13.03 8.91 -8.40
N ALA A 119 -13.94 9.59 -7.73
CA ALA A 119 -14.71 8.99 -6.64
C ALA A 119 -15.38 7.69 -7.07
N GLY A 120 -15.24 6.65 -6.26
CA GLY A 120 -15.80 5.33 -6.52
C GLY A 120 -14.96 4.42 -7.41
N SER A 121 -13.87 4.91 -8.02
CA SER A 121 -12.98 4.07 -8.87
C SER A 121 -12.25 2.97 -8.08
N ASP A 122 -12.21 3.07 -6.77
CA ASP A 122 -11.62 2.15 -5.80
C ASP A 122 -12.58 1.02 -5.35
N LYS A 123 -13.90 1.22 -5.47
CA LYS A 123 -14.92 0.37 -4.85
C LYS A 123 -14.85 -1.09 -5.31
N ASP A 124 -14.81 -1.32 -6.62
CA ASP A 124 -14.76 -2.68 -7.17
C ASP A 124 -13.44 -3.38 -6.83
N ILE A 125 -12.34 -2.62 -6.75
CA ILE A 125 -11.03 -3.13 -6.36
C ILE A 125 -11.06 -3.57 -4.90
N THR A 126 -11.61 -2.73 -4.02
CA THR A 126 -11.77 -3.03 -2.58
C THR A 126 -12.69 -4.25 -2.38
N ALA A 127 -13.81 -4.32 -3.09
CA ALA A 127 -14.71 -5.46 -3.04
C ALA A 127 -14.04 -6.76 -3.49
N ALA A 128 -13.24 -6.72 -4.57
CA ALA A 128 -12.50 -7.87 -5.06
C ALA A 128 -11.41 -8.32 -4.06
N ILE A 129 -10.73 -7.39 -3.39
CA ILE A 129 -9.78 -7.70 -2.31
C ILE A 129 -10.52 -8.37 -1.14
N GLY A 130 -11.66 -7.84 -0.72
CA GLY A 130 -12.49 -8.44 0.33
C GLY A 130 -12.98 -9.86 -0.04
N LYS A 131 -13.40 -10.06 -1.30
CA LYS A 131 -13.74 -11.40 -1.82
C LYS A 131 -12.56 -12.38 -1.76
N ALA A 132 -11.33 -11.88 -2.05
CA ALA A 132 -10.12 -12.70 -2.01
C ALA A 132 -9.68 -13.03 -0.58
N LEU A 133 -9.62 -12.02 0.29
CA LEU A 133 -8.95 -12.14 1.59
C LEU A 133 -9.93 -12.38 2.75
N GLY A 134 -11.21 -12.14 2.56
CA GLY A 134 -12.24 -12.23 3.60
C GLY A 134 -12.54 -10.87 4.22
N LYS A 135 -13.05 -10.87 5.45
CA LYS A 135 -13.41 -9.64 6.18
C LYS A 135 -12.19 -8.71 6.30
N LEU A 136 -12.34 -7.51 5.78
CA LEU A 136 -11.33 -6.45 5.90
C LEU A 136 -11.65 -5.56 7.12
N THR A 137 -10.67 -5.34 7.96
CA THR A 137 -10.77 -4.47 9.14
C THR A 137 -9.78 -3.33 8.99
N ALA A 138 -10.25 -2.08 8.99
CA ALA A 138 -9.40 -0.90 8.88
C ALA A 138 -8.39 -0.84 10.04
N THR A 139 -7.13 -0.49 9.72
CA THR A 139 -6.09 -0.25 10.73
C THR A 139 -6.22 1.15 11.33
N LYS A 140 -5.40 1.44 12.34
CA LYS A 140 -5.34 2.78 12.96
C LYS A 140 -4.53 3.79 12.15
N ASP A 141 -3.88 3.38 11.06
CA ASP A 141 -3.09 4.25 10.18
C ASP A 141 -4.03 5.13 9.32
N ILE A 142 -4.58 6.18 9.90
CA ILE A 142 -5.70 6.97 9.37
C ILE A 142 -5.22 8.38 9.00
N LEU A 143 -5.66 8.89 7.85
CA LEU A 143 -5.61 10.30 7.47
C LEU A 143 -7.02 10.79 7.10
N ASP A 144 -7.20 12.11 7.13
CA ASP A 144 -8.39 12.72 6.54
C ASP A 144 -8.38 12.45 5.02
N GLU A 145 -9.50 12.00 4.49
CA GLU A 145 -9.63 11.64 3.08
C GLU A 145 -9.43 12.86 2.18
N GLY A 146 -9.81 14.06 2.65
CA GLY A 146 -9.62 15.32 1.95
C GLY A 146 -8.16 15.68 1.74
N ASP A 147 -7.30 15.35 2.71
CA ASP A 147 -5.87 15.70 2.69
C ASP A 147 -5.05 14.81 1.74
N LEU A 148 -5.53 13.60 1.41
CA LEU A 148 -4.74 12.63 0.63
C LEU A 148 -4.27 13.13 -0.73
N SER A 149 -5.08 13.94 -1.42
CA SER A 149 -4.71 14.50 -2.73
C SER A 149 -3.75 15.69 -2.66
N HIS A 150 -3.39 16.14 -1.45
CA HIS A 150 -2.46 17.24 -1.20
C HIS A 150 -1.54 16.91 -0.03
N TYR A 151 -1.44 15.63 0.33
CA TYR A 151 -0.76 15.21 1.54
C TYR A 151 0.63 15.79 1.66
N HIS A 152 0.87 16.39 2.81
CA HIS A 152 2.13 17.00 3.18
C HIS A 152 2.37 16.82 4.68
N TYR A 153 3.42 16.11 5.05
CA TYR A 153 3.67 15.76 6.44
C TYR A 153 4.08 16.96 7.31
N ALA A 154 4.95 17.84 6.79
CA ALA A 154 5.47 19.01 7.50
C ALA A 154 6.07 20.01 6.49
N ILE A 155 6.23 21.28 6.90
CA ILE A 155 6.63 22.44 6.04
C ILE A 155 7.84 22.18 5.13
N SER A 156 8.79 21.32 5.53
CA SER A 156 10.00 21.03 4.74
C SER A 156 9.97 19.65 4.06
N MET A 157 8.84 18.97 4.07
CA MET A 157 8.71 17.66 3.47
C MET A 157 8.18 17.75 2.04
N PRO A 158 8.56 16.83 1.14
CA PRO A 158 8.11 16.85 -0.24
C PRO A 158 6.63 16.48 -0.37
N TYR A 159 6.00 17.02 -1.42
CA TYR A 159 4.70 16.59 -1.93
C TYR A 159 4.84 15.41 -2.90
N TYR A 160 3.72 14.89 -3.38
CA TYR A 160 3.69 13.86 -4.43
C TYR A 160 4.42 14.31 -5.70
N GLU A 161 4.22 15.55 -6.10
CA GLU A 161 4.78 16.14 -7.32
C GLU A 161 6.31 16.33 -7.24
N ASP A 162 6.90 16.36 -6.05
CA ASP A 162 8.35 16.46 -5.83
C ASP A 162 9.05 15.10 -6.04
N MET A 163 8.64 14.38 -7.09
CA MET A 163 9.26 13.11 -7.44
C MET A 163 10.73 13.29 -7.80
N LEU A 164 11.55 12.33 -7.40
CA LEU A 164 12.95 12.29 -7.78
C LEU A 164 13.07 11.88 -9.25
N GLU A 165 13.65 12.73 -10.11
CA GLU A 165 14.16 12.33 -11.40
C GLU A 165 15.52 11.65 -11.19
N LEU A 166 15.55 10.33 -11.31
CA LEU A 166 16.74 9.52 -11.01
C LEU A 166 17.71 9.45 -12.19
N LYS A 167 17.19 9.45 -13.40
CA LYS A 167 17.94 9.37 -14.66
C LYS A 167 17.06 9.78 -15.84
N ALA A 168 17.67 10.39 -16.86
CA ALA A 168 17.05 10.70 -18.13
C ALA A 168 17.91 10.17 -19.30
N GLY A 169 17.27 9.87 -20.43
CA GLY A 169 17.93 9.43 -21.67
C GLY A 169 17.16 8.34 -22.40
N ALA A 170 17.48 8.17 -23.69
CA ALA A 170 16.90 7.13 -24.51
C ALA A 170 17.30 5.74 -23.99
N GLY A 171 16.33 4.83 -23.88
CA GLY A 171 16.58 3.44 -23.46
C GLY A 171 16.88 3.24 -21.97
N VAL A 172 16.72 4.29 -21.15
CA VAL A 172 16.89 4.15 -19.69
C VAL A 172 15.93 3.11 -19.12
N THR A 173 16.45 2.18 -18.33
CA THR A 173 15.65 1.14 -17.67
C THR A 173 16.32 0.65 -16.39
N VAL A 174 15.64 -0.23 -15.66
CA VAL A 174 16.20 -0.94 -14.51
C VAL A 174 16.98 -2.17 -14.99
N ASP A 175 18.16 -2.39 -14.42
CA ASP A 175 18.95 -3.61 -14.65
C ASP A 175 18.07 -4.85 -14.39
N SER A 176 18.06 -5.78 -15.36
CA SER A 176 17.24 -6.99 -15.29
C SER A 176 17.47 -7.84 -14.02
N LYS A 177 18.72 -7.86 -13.50
CA LYS A 177 19.08 -8.57 -12.26
C LYS A 177 18.52 -7.90 -11.00
N LYS A 178 18.09 -6.64 -11.11
CA LYS A 178 17.55 -5.83 -10.01
C LYS A 178 16.05 -5.57 -10.15
N LYS A 179 15.47 -5.94 -11.29
CA LYS A 179 14.03 -5.86 -11.57
C LYS A 179 13.30 -7.04 -10.93
N LEU A 180 12.22 -6.75 -10.19
CA LEU A 180 11.35 -7.76 -9.59
C LEU A 180 10.09 -7.98 -10.42
N PHE A 181 9.53 -6.92 -10.96
CA PHE A 181 8.36 -6.96 -11.84
C PHE A 181 8.31 -5.71 -12.73
N GLU A 182 7.46 -5.78 -13.73
CA GLU A 182 7.20 -4.70 -14.66
C GLU A 182 5.72 -4.65 -15.01
N VAL A 183 5.16 -3.45 -15.08
CA VAL A 183 3.79 -3.16 -15.52
C VAL A 183 3.83 -2.07 -16.57
N LYS A 184 3.50 -2.42 -17.80
CA LYS A 184 3.33 -1.45 -18.89
C LYS A 184 1.93 -0.86 -18.82
N LEU A 185 1.82 0.46 -18.93
CA LEU A 185 0.58 1.22 -18.87
C LEU A 185 0.16 1.70 -20.25
N ALA A 186 -1.12 1.94 -20.45
CA ALA A 186 -1.66 2.30 -21.75
C ALA A 186 -1.19 3.68 -22.27
N ASN A 187 -0.73 4.56 -21.37
CA ASN A 187 -0.11 5.84 -21.73
C ASN A 187 1.37 5.72 -22.16
N GLY A 188 1.90 4.50 -22.30
CA GLY A 188 3.29 4.23 -22.67
C GLY A 188 4.28 4.22 -21.50
N SER A 189 3.88 4.66 -20.31
CA SER A 189 4.74 4.59 -19.13
C SER A 189 4.89 3.15 -18.62
N THR A 190 5.94 2.90 -17.82
CA THR A 190 6.24 1.57 -17.29
C THR A 190 6.59 1.69 -15.79
N LEU A 191 5.82 1.01 -14.94
CA LEU A 191 6.14 0.89 -13.51
C LEU A 191 6.99 -0.35 -13.27
N ILE A 192 8.11 -0.20 -12.57
CA ILE A 192 9.05 -1.29 -12.29
C ILE A 192 9.31 -1.41 -10.79
N GLY A 193 9.16 -2.61 -10.24
CA GLY A 193 9.58 -2.94 -8.88
C GLY A 193 11.07 -3.25 -8.81
N VAL A 194 11.77 -2.65 -7.86
CA VAL A 194 13.22 -2.73 -7.72
C VAL A 194 13.60 -3.52 -6.47
N LYS A 195 14.48 -4.51 -6.62
CA LYS A 195 15.07 -5.25 -5.49
C LYS A 195 15.92 -4.29 -4.64
N MET A 196 15.51 -4.09 -3.41
CA MET A 196 16.15 -3.16 -2.48
C MET A 196 17.40 -3.79 -1.84
N SER A 197 18.09 -3.04 -0.99
CA SER A 197 19.26 -3.50 -0.21
C SER A 197 18.93 -3.55 1.27
N LYS A 198 19.65 -4.36 2.04
CA LYS A 198 19.49 -4.39 3.51
C LYS A 198 19.51 -2.99 4.13
N THR A 199 20.41 -2.11 3.68
CA THR A 199 20.51 -0.74 4.20
C THR A 199 19.25 0.07 3.94
N SER A 200 18.67 -0.02 2.73
CA SER A 200 17.46 0.73 2.38
C SER A 200 16.18 0.13 3.00
N GLU A 201 16.24 -1.09 3.52
CA GLU A 201 15.13 -1.79 4.18
C GLU A 201 15.25 -1.83 5.70
N LYS A 202 16.37 -1.30 6.25
CA LYS A 202 16.67 -1.35 7.69
C LYS A 202 15.59 -0.70 8.57
N PHE A 203 14.79 0.20 8.00
CA PHE A 203 13.70 0.85 8.75
C PHE A 203 12.72 -0.15 9.36
N ILE A 204 12.47 -1.30 8.73
CA ILE A 204 11.56 -2.32 9.29
C ILE A 204 12.08 -2.94 10.58
N GLU A 205 13.40 -2.92 10.82
CA GLU A 205 14.00 -3.34 12.08
C GLU A 205 13.89 -2.25 13.16
N THR A 206 13.78 -0.99 12.72
CA THR A 206 13.75 0.18 13.61
C THR A 206 12.34 0.56 14.04
N ILE A 207 11.36 0.51 13.10
CA ILE A 207 9.99 0.99 13.34
C ILE A 207 8.92 -0.11 13.25
N GLY A 208 9.32 -1.37 13.00
CA GLY A 208 8.45 -2.54 13.04
C GLY A 208 8.36 -3.31 11.73
N GLU A 209 8.26 -4.64 11.84
CA GLU A 209 8.16 -5.55 10.69
C GLU A 209 6.84 -5.37 9.92
N ASP A 210 5.78 -4.94 10.57
CA ASP A 210 4.49 -4.58 9.96
C ASP A 210 4.60 -3.40 8.97
N LYS A 211 5.69 -2.63 9.04
CA LYS A 211 6.03 -1.54 8.10
C LYS A 211 6.64 -2.03 6.78
N ALA A 212 6.86 -3.33 6.64
CA ALA A 212 7.42 -3.91 5.42
C ALA A 212 6.51 -3.84 4.18
N LEU A 213 5.21 -3.56 4.36
CA LEU A 213 4.21 -3.56 3.29
C LEU A 213 4.49 -2.56 2.15
N VAL A 214 5.22 -1.49 2.40
CA VAL A 214 5.59 -0.49 1.38
C VAL A 214 6.66 -0.97 0.39
N LEU A 215 7.31 -2.09 0.69
CA LEU A 215 8.34 -2.69 -0.15
C LEU A 215 7.73 -3.70 -1.16
N PRO A 216 8.41 -4.00 -2.27
CA PRO A 216 9.62 -3.33 -2.76
C PRO A 216 9.31 -1.91 -3.27
N TYR A 217 10.33 -1.06 -3.30
CA TYR A 217 10.20 0.27 -3.89
C TYR A 217 10.00 0.19 -5.40
N THR A 218 9.39 1.22 -6.00
CA THR A 218 9.10 1.24 -7.44
C THR A 218 9.68 2.49 -8.10
N VAL A 219 9.96 2.38 -9.38
CA VAL A 219 10.28 3.50 -10.28
C VAL A 219 9.29 3.53 -11.44
N LEU A 220 9.00 4.72 -11.93
CA LEU A 220 8.17 4.97 -13.10
C LEU A 220 9.06 5.47 -14.24
N ILE A 221 9.02 4.77 -15.37
CA ILE A 221 9.64 5.23 -16.62
C ILE A 221 8.56 5.89 -17.45
N GLU A 222 8.74 7.16 -17.76
CA GLU A 222 7.80 7.96 -18.53
C GLU A 222 8.56 9.04 -19.31
N ASP A 223 8.23 9.25 -20.58
CA ASP A 223 8.83 10.27 -21.45
C ASP A 223 10.38 10.26 -21.46
N GLY A 224 10.99 9.06 -21.47
CA GLY A 224 12.45 8.90 -21.46
C GLY A 224 13.15 9.24 -20.14
N LYS A 225 12.39 9.39 -19.07
CA LYS A 225 12.88 9.68 -17.73
C LYS A 225 12.47 8.60 -16.73
N VAL A 226 13.27 8.42 -15.69
CA VAL A 226 12.99 7.51 -14.57
C VAL A 226 12.69 8.33 -13.34
N TYR A 227 11.48 8.18 -12.84
CA TYR A 227 11.01 8.84 -11.62
C TYR A 227 10.88 7.84 -10.46
N ALA A 228 11.06 8.33 -9.25
CA ALA A 228 10.63 7.66 -8.03
C ALA A 228 9.88 8.63 -7.14
N LEU A 229 8.92 8.14 -6.35
CA LEU A 229 8.36 8.94 -5.26
C LEU A 229 9.50 9.32 -4.30
N HIS A 230 9.51 10.56 -3.86
CA HIS A 230 10.48 10.97 -2.83
C HIS A 230 10.27 10.13 -1.57
N ALA A 231 11.32 9.49 -1.06
CA ALA A 231 11.16 8.50 0.00
C ALA A 231 10.62 9.10 1.31
N LYS A 232 10.91 10.37 1.61
CA LYS A 232 10.29 11.08 2.76
C LYS A 232 8.76 11.17 2.61
N TYR A 233 8.28 11.56 1.43
CA TYR A 233 6.84 11.58 1.13
C TYR A 233 6.22 10.19 1.27
N TYR A 234 6.80 9.20 0.59
CA TYR A 234 6.22 7.85 0.55
C TYR A 234 6.19 7.18 1.92
N LEU A 235 7.25 7.33 2.73
CA LEU A 235 7.28 6.80 4.09
C LEU A 235 6.29 7.52 5.01
N ALA A 236 6.21 8.86 4.94
CA ALA A 236 5.28 9.63 5.76
C ALA A 236 3.82 9.28 5.43
N MET A 237 3.47 9.20 4.14
CA MET A 237 2.15 8.76 3.70
C MET A 237 1.86 7.31 4.10
N SER A 238 2.87 6.44 4.11
CA SER A 238 2.71 5.03 4.48
C SER A 238 2.48 4.84 5.98
N TYR A 239 2.97 5.75 6.81
CA TYR A 239 2.95 5.62 8.27
C TYR A 239 2.46 6.91 8.92
N PRO A 240 1.18 7.26 8.76
CA PRO A 240 0.65 8.53 9.24
C PRO A 240 0.70 8.70 10.76
N LEU A 241 0.84 7.61 11.50
CA LEU A 241 1.00 7.63 12.96
C LEU A 241 2.46 7.69 13.42
N LEU A 242 3.43 7.70 12.48
CA LEU A 242 4.84 7.77 12.83
C LEU A 242 5.16 9.13 13.45
N SER A 243 5.60 9.12 14.70
CA SER A 243 6.02 10.34 15.39
C SER A 243 7.28 10.94 14.76
N LEU A 244 7.49 12.24 14.96
CA LEU A 244 8.73 12.91 14.49
C LEU A 244 9.99 12.21 15.04
N GLY A 245 9.96 11.77 16.31
CA GLY A 245 11.07 11.05 16.93
C GLY A 245 11.38 9.71 16.26
N GLU A 246 10.35 8.96 15.85
CA GLU A 246 10.52 7.72 15.08
C GLU A 246 11.01 8.01 13.66
N PHE A 247 10.48 9.06 13.02
CA PHE A 247 10.95 9.51 11.71
C PHE A 247 12.45 9.87 11.74
N MET A 248 12.92 10.52 12.81
CA MET A 248 14.33 10.84 13.00
C MET A 248 15.21 9.59 13.11
N LYS A 249 14.73 8.50 13.72
CA LYS A 249 15.48 7.23 13.80
C LYS A 249 15.72 6.59 12.42
N ILE A 250 14.90 6.89 11.44
CA ILE A 250 15.03 6.40 10.06
C ILE A 250 15.46 7.47 9.06
N SER A 251 15.99 8.61 9.54
CA SER A 251 16.33 9.79 8.72
C SER A 251 17.33 9.51 7.60
N SER A 252 18.19 8.50 7.72
CA SER A 252 19.14 8.08 6.69
C SER A 252 18.54 7.14 5.61
N ILE A 253 17.33 6.63 5.83
CA ILE A 253 16.69 5.66 4.92
C ILE A 253 16.30 6.30 3.58
N PRO A 254 15.72 7.52 3.51
CA PRO A 254 15.42 8.17 2.24
C PRO A 254 16.63 8.22 1.29
N ASP A 255 17.78 8.64 1.78
CA ASP A 255 19.01 8.70 0.98
C ASP A 255 19.53 7.31 0.58
N ALA A 256 19.36 6.32 1.45
CA ALA A 256 19.75 4.94 1.14
C ALA A 256 18.84 4.34 0.04
N ILE A 257 17.55 4.66 0.05
CA ILE A 257 16.59 4.28 -1.00
C ILE A 257 17.01 4.94 -2.32
N GLU A 258 17.19 6.26 -2.35
CA GLU A 258 17.56 6.98 -3.56
C GLU A 258 18.85 6.46 -4.18
N ARG A 259 19.91 6.31 -3.39
CA ARG A 259 21.18 5.73 -3.85
C ARG A 259 21.01 4.32 -4.41
N LYS A 260 20.16 3.50 -3.78
CA LYS A 260 19.90 2.15 -4.26
C LYS A 260 19.16 2.16 -5.59
N LEU A 261 18.16 3.03 -5.74
CA LEU A 261 17.40 3.18 -6.98
C LEU A 261 18.32 3.64 -8.13
N LYS A 262 19.11 4.71 -7.93
CA LYS A 262 20.10 5.19 -8.91
C LYS A 262 21.06 4.09 -9.37
N LYS A 263 21.62 3.31 -8.43
CA LYS A 263 22.51 2.16 -8.72
C LYS A 263 21.78 0.98 -9.41
N SER A 264 20.48 1.02 -9.53
CA SER A 264 19.70 -0.04 -10.18
C SER A 264 19.37 0.28 -11.63
N LEU A 265 19.70 1.48 -12.12
CA LEU A 265 19.43 1.94 -13.47
C LEU A 265 20.60 1.63 -14.42
N LYS A 266 20.24 1.40 -15.70
CA LYS A 266 21.15 1.28 -16.84
C LYS A 266 21.01 2.49 -17.74
#